data_fadbf8f06942e69c1df8b3e29ab99b58
#
_entry.id   fadbf8f06942e69c1df8b3e29ab99b58
#
_cell.length_a   1.000
_cell.length_b   1.000
_cell.length_c   1.000
_cell.angle_alpha   90.00
_cell.angle_beta   90.00
_cell.angle_gamma   90.00
#
_symmetry.space_group_name_H-M   'P 1'
#
loop_
_entity.id
_entity.type
_entity.pdbx_description
1 polymer ?
#
loop_
_entity_poly.entity_id
_entity_poly.type
_entity_poly.pdbx_seq_one_letter_code
_entity_poly.pdbx_strand_id
1 'polypeptide(L)'
;MPVPERQKPCPEGAALVDLFRAEDLSLGSLPVMDAVAGRKSHRKFTDDSLTLEELSFLLWATQGVREVLESGAVRRTVPSGGNRHPFETYLVVNRVEGLEPGLHRYLPLDQKLCRLGKIDDAAARVGEGCNGQTFVGEGAVVFVWSVIPYRSEWRYSHLSYRPVLMDVGHVCQNLYTACEAIGVGTCAIAAFDQTLMDTLIGVDGKDEFTIYLAPVGVIER
;
A
#
# COMPACT_ATOMS: atom_id res chain seq x y z
N MET A 1 -17.41 -5.62 -22.52
CA MET A 1 -16.08 -5.22 -22.03
C MET A 1 -15.45 -6.41 -21.34
N PRO A 2 -14.16 -6.72 -21.53
CA PRO A 2 -13.51 -7.87 -20.90
C PRO A 2 -13.48 -7.71 -19.37
N VAL A 3 -13.43 -8.84 -18.66
CA VAL A 3 -13.28 -8.82 -17.20
C VAL A 3 -11.88 -8.27 -16.87
N PRO A 4 -11.76 -7.27 -15.99
CA PRO A 4 -10.45 -6.73 -15.62
C PRO A 4 -9.63 -7.72 -14.80
N GLU A 5 -8.31 -7.63 -14.94
CA GLU A 5 -7.36 -8.41 -14.17
C GLU A 5 -7.45 -8.09 -12.67
N ARG A 6 -7.22 -9.09 -11.83
CA ARG A 6 -7.29 -8.98 -10.37
C ARG A 6 -6.02 -8.42 -9.74
N GLN A 7 -4.93 -8.53 -10.46
CA GLN A 7 -3.60 -8.08 -10.10
C GLN A 7 -2.84 -7.75 -11.37
N LYS A 8 -2.11 -6.66 -11.38
CA LYS A 8 -1.24 -6.28 -12.48
C LYS A 8 -0.04 -7.24 -12.55
N PRO A 9 0.32 -7.78 -13.72
CA PRO A 9 1.45 -8.70 -13.85
C PRO A 9 2.78 -8.03 -13.47
N CYS A 10 3.68 -8.80 -12.89
CA CYS A 10 5.07 -8.34 -12.68
C CYS A 10 5.77 -8.23 -14.04
N PRO A 11 6.59 -7.19 -14.28
CA PRO A 11 7.41 -7.10 -15.48
C PRO A 11 8.33 -8.32 -15.63
N GLU A 12 8.54 -8.75 -16.87
CA GLU A 12 9.41 -9.88 -17.17
C GLU A 12 10.84 -9.61 -16.66
N GLY A 13 11.42 -10.59 -15.98
CA GLY A 13 12.76 -10.49 -15.41
C GLY A 13 12.89 -9.68 -14.13
N ALA A 14 11.81 -9.08 -13.63
CA ALA A 14 11.86 -8.37 -12.34
C ALA A 14 12.08 -9.34 -11.18
N ALA A 15 12.92 -8.94 -10.22
CA ALA A 15 13.17 -9.72 -9.03
C ALA A 15 11.92 -9.79 -8.14
N LEU A 16 11.62 -10.99 -7.65
CA LEU A 16 10.55 -11.26 -6.71
C LEU A 16 11.12 -11.50 -5.32
N VAL A 17 10.45 -10.96 -4.31
CA VAL A 17 10.77 -11.22 -2.90
C VAL A 17 9.56 -11.86 -2.24
N ASP A 18 9.77 -13.01 -1.59
CA ASP A 18 8.74 -13.69 -0.82
C ASP A 18 8.44 -12.91 0.46
N LEU A 19 7.17 -12.80 0.81
CA LEU A 19 6.68 -12.20 2.05
C LEU A 19 6.22 -13.29 3.01
N PHE A 20 6.20 -12.99 4.30
CA PHE A 20 5.61 -13.86 5.29
C PHE A 20 4.13 -14.10 4.97
N ARG A 21 3.67 -15.33 5.07
CA ARG A 21 2.25 -15.68 4.92
C ARG A 21 1.50 -15.33 6.20
N ALA A 22 0.18 -15.17 6.09
CA ALA A 22 -0.66 -14.82 7.24
C ALA A 22 -0.55 -15.81 8.41
N GLU A 23 -0.43 -17.10 8.09
CA GLU A 23 -0.26 -18.19 9.07
C GLU A 23 1.10 -18.18 9.79
N ASP A 24 2.11 -17.53 9.19
CA ASP A 24 3.48 -17.48 9.72
C ASP A 24 3.75 -16.17 10.50
N LEU A 25 2.79 -15.21 10.49
CA LEU A 25 2.92 -13.93 11.18
C LEU A 25 2.77 -14.11 12.69
N SER A 26 3.72 -13.58 13.45
CA SER A 26 3.70 -13.56 14.92
C SER A 26 3.27 -12.23 15.52
N LEU A 27 2.96 -11.23 14.68
CA LEU A 27 2.68 -9.83 15.02
C LEU A 27 1.17 -9.55 15.12
N GLY A 28 0.83 -8.36 15.65
CA GLY A 28 -0.55 -7.84 15.58
C GLY A 28 -1.49 -8.38 16.65
N SER A 29 -0.97 -8.79 17.82
CA SER A 29 -1.78 -9.33 18.92
C SER A 29 -2.44 -8.27 19.80
N LEU A 30 -2.27 -6.96 19.51
CA LEU A 30 -2.91 -5.88 20.29
C LEU A 30 -4.44 -5.98 20.17
N PRO A 31 -5.19 -5.88 21.30
CA PRO A 31 -6.64 -5.85 21.27
C PRO A 31 -7.17 -4.74 20.35
N VAL A 32 -8.21 -5.04 19.58
CA VAL A 32 -8.81 -4.09 18.63
C VAL A 32 -9.23 -2.77 19.31
N MET A 33 -9.76 -2.85 20.53
CA MET A 33 -10.14 -1.66 21.31
C MET A 33 -8.94 -0.76 21.54
N ASP A 34 -7.78 -1.30 21.89
CA ASP A 34 -6.57 -0.55 22.17
C ASP A 34 -5.99 0.03 20.87
N ALA A 35 -5.99 -0.73 19.78
CA ALA A 35 -5.56 -0.25 18.47
C ALA A 35 -6.43 0.92 17.95
N VAL A 36 -7.74 0.85 18.16
CA VAL A 36 -8.66 1.94 17.77
C VAL A 36 -8.48 3.17 18.66
N ALA A 37 -8.31 2.97 19.96
CA ALA A 37 -8.13 4.07 20.93
C ALA A 37 -6.77 4.77 20.78
N GLY A 38 -5.69 4.01 20.54
CA GLY A 38 -4.31 4.50 20.38
C GLY A 38 -4.03 5.17 19.04
N ARG A 39 -4.78 4.81 18.00
CA ARG A 39 -4.55 5.29 16.64
C ARG A 39 -4.45 6.81 16.52
N LYS A 40 -3.33 7.30 16.01
CA LYS A 40 -3.12 8.71 15.67
C LYS A 40 -2.25 8.83 14.41
N SER A 41 -2.18 10.04 13.83
CA SER A 41 -1.31 10.33 12.69
C SER A 41 0.07 10.75 13.18
N HIS A 42 1.09 9.97 12.82
CA HIS A 42 2.49 10.22 13.13
C HIS A 42 3.20 10.90 11.97
N ARG A 43 3.96 11.95 12.24
CA ARG A 43 4.71 12.74 11.26
C ARG A 43 6.19 12.87 11.61
N LYS A 44 6.64 12.09 12.58
CA LYS A 44 8.05 11.97 12.97
C LYS A 44 8.36 10.49 13.08
N PHE A 45 9.43 10.09 12.45
CA PHE A 45 9.91 8.71 12.41
C PHE A 45 11.37 8.70 12.84
N THR A 46 11.82 7.59 13.43
CA THR A 46 13.23 7.34 13.70
C THR A 46 13.93 6.84 12.42
N ASP A 47 15.24 6.72 12.48
CA ASP A 47 16.03 6.14 11.38
C ASP A 47 16.05 4.60 11.41
N ASP A 48 15.33 3.98 12.32
CA ASP A 48 15.26 2.52 12.44
C ASP A 48 14.53 1.90 11.24
N SER A 49 14.94 0.68 10.91
CA SER A 49 14.33 -0.11 9.85
C SER A 49 13.10 -0.85 10.33
N LEU A 50 12.15 -1.08 9.44
CA LEU A 50 11.13 -2.10 9.62
C LEU A 50 11.72 -3.47 9.29
N THR A 51 11.25 -4.51 9.96
CA THR A 51 11.53 -5.89 9.56
C THR A 51 10.67 -6.29 8.35
N LEU A 52 11.09 -7.33 7.64
CA LEU A 52 10.30 -7.89 6.53
C LEU A 52 8.97 -8.49 7.02
N GLU A 53 8.92 -9.02 8.26
CA GLU A 53 7.70 -9.55 8.87
C GLU A 53 6.68 -8.43 9.14
N GLU A 54 7.13 -7.30 9.71
CA GLU A 54 6.27 -6.12 9.92
C GLU A 54 5.70 -5.60 8.60
N LEU A 55 6.53 -5.44 7.57
CA LEU A 55 6.05 -5.05 6.25
C LEU A 55 5.06 -6.05 5.67
N SER A 56 5.32 -7.35 5.81
CA SER A 56 4.41 -8.42 5.34
C SER A 56 3.06 -8.35 6.03
N PHE A 57 3.04 -8.11 7.35
CA PHE A 57 1.82 -7.93 8.14
C PHE A 57 1.02 -6.71 7.65
N LEU A 58 1.67 -5.55 7.45
CA LEU A 58 1.02 -4.33 6.98
C LEU A 58 0.41 -4.50 5.57
N LEU A 59 1.12 -5.17 4.68
CA LEU A 59 0.63 -5.48 3.33
C LEU A 59 -0.56 -6.44 3.37
N TRP A 60 -0.46 -7.49 4.17
CA TRP A 60 -1.57 -8.42 4.36
C TRP A 60 -2.79 -7.73 4.99
N ALA A 61 -2.60 -6.93 6.02
CA ALA A 61 -3.71 -6.21 6.67
C ALA A 61 -4.47 -5.28 5.72
N THR A 62 -3.77 -4.70 4.76
CA THR A 62 -4.34 -3.70 3.81
C THR A 62 -4.92 -4.31 2.55
N GLN A 63 -4.30 -5.34 1.98
CA GLN A 63 -4.66 -5.89 0.66
C GLN A 63 -4.50 -7.42 0.56
N GLY A 64 -4.19 -8.11 1.67
CA GLY A 64 -3.97 -9.54 1.69
C GLY A 64 -5.17 -10.34 1.19
N VAL A 65 -4.89 -11.43 0.49
CA VAL A 65 -5.91 -12.37 0.00
C VAL A 65 -6.26 -13.35 1.10
N ARG A 66 -7.57 -13.46 1.40
CA ARG A 66 -8.10 -14.46 2.34
C ARG A 66 -8.61 -15.70 1.63
N GLU A 67 -9.16 -15.53 0.42
CA GLU A 67 -9.81 -16.61 -0.31
C GLU A 67 -9.90 -16.27 -1.80
N VAL A 68 -9.63 -17.26 -2.64
CA VAL A 68 -9.93 -17.22 -4.08
C VAL A 68 -11.13 -18.13 -4.33
N LEU A 69 -12.23 -17.55 -4.79
CA LEU A 69 -13.46 -18.28 -5.06
C LEU A 69 -13.38 -19.05 -6.39
N GLU A 70 -14.20 -20.09 -6.56
CA GLU A 70 -14.32 -20.85 -7.83
C GLU A 70 -14.65 -19.95 -9.03
N SER A 71 -15.37 -18.87 -8.81
CA SER A 71 -15.67 -17.84 -9.83
C SER A 71 -14.47 -16.99 -10.23
N GLY A 72 -13.29 -17.20 -9.63
CA GLY A 72 -12.10 -16.37 -9.77
C GLY A 72 -12.19 -15.02 -9.03
N ALA A 73 -13.26 -14.75 -8.28
CA ALA A 73 -13.32 -13.58 -7.42
C ALA A 73 -12.39 -13.76 -6.20
N VAL A 74 -11.81 -12.64 -5.73
CA VAL A 74 -10.81 -12.65 -4.66
C VAL A 74 -11.34 -11.90 -3.45
N ARG A 75 -11.44 -12.57 -2.30
CA ARG A 75 -11.76 -11.93 -1.03
C ARG A 75 -10.47 -11.48 -0.35
N ARG A 76 -10.39 -10.19 -0.05
CA ARG A 76 -9.24 -9.60 0.66
C ARG A 76 -9.58 -9.29 2.12
N THR A 77 -8.57 -8.86 2.86
CA THR A 77 -8.69 -8.41 4.27
C THR A 77 -9.55 -7.16 4.42
N VAL A 78 -9.63 -6.34 3.37
CA VAL A 78 -10.49 -5.15 3.32
C VAL A 78 -11.72 -5.39 2.45
N PRO A 79 -12.88 -4.77 2.75
CA PRO A 79 -14.02 -4.80 1.86
C PRO A 79 -13.75 -3.96 0.61
N SER A 80 -14.43 -4.30 -0.50
CA SER A 80 -14.41 -3.49 -1.71
C SER A 80 -15.76 -3.58 -2.41
N GLY A 81 -16.24 -2.46 -2.92
CA GLY A 81 -17.48 -2.37 -3.68
C GLY A 81 -17.51 -3.39 -4.81
N GLY A 82 -18.48 -4.33 -4.77
CA GLY A 82 -18.62 -5.41 -5.74
C GLY A 82 -17.42 -6.34 -5.82
N ASN A 83 -16.58 -6.38 -4.81
CA ASN A 83 -15.36 -7.20 -4.75
C ASN A 83 -14.39 -6.87 -5.90
N ARG A 84 -14.27 -5.56 -6.25
CA ARG A 84 -13.48 -5.12 -7.40
C ARG A 84 -12.00 -4.94 -7.09
N HIS A 85 -11.65 -4.47 -5.87
CA HIS A 85 -10.27 -4.23 -5.40
C HIS A 85 -9.45 -3.46 -6.44
N PRO A 86 -9.82 -2.19 -6.73
CA PRO A 86 -9.28 -1.47 -7.88
C PRO A 86 -7.84 -0.98 -7.70
N PHE A 87 -7.23 -1.19 -6.52
CA PHE A 87 -5.93 -0.63 -6.18
C PHE A 87 -4.79 -1.60 -6.42
N GLU A 88 -3.67 -1.02 -6.89
CA GLU A 88 -2.33 -1.60 -6.75
C GLU A 88 -1.64 -0.92 -5.56
N THR A 89 -0.73 -1.62 -4.90
CA THR A 89 0.05 -1.07 -3.78
C THR A 89 1.51 -1.01 -4.20
N TYR A 90 2.00 0.20 -4.42
CA TYR A 90 3.41 0.49 -4.63
C TYR A 90 4.06 0.85 -3.30
N LEU A 91 5.34 0.54 -3.17
CA LEU A 91 6.13 0.86 -1.99
C LEU A 91 7.39 1.59 -2.43
N VAL A 92 7.60 2.79 -1.90
CA VAL A 92 8.93 3.40 -1.90
C VAL A 92 9.63 2.94 -0.64
N VAL A 93 10.54 1.99 -0.79
CA VAL A 93 11.29 1.38 0.31
C VAL A 93 12.56 2.17 0.56
N ASN A 94 12.71 2.69 1.77
CA ASN A 94 13.93 3.36 2.23
C ASN A 94 14.73 2.46 3.19
N ARG A 95 14.09 1.89 4.20
CA ARG A 95 14.72 1.12 5.30
C ARG A 95 13.82 -0.05 5.72
N VAL A 96 13.96 -1.18 5.05
CA VAL A 96 13.33 -2.45 5.44
C VAL A 96 14.40 -3.53 5.40
N GLU A 97 14.53 -4.29 6.49
CA GLU A 97 15.52 -5.35 6.61
C GLU A 97 15.34 -6.41 5.51
N GLY A 98 16.43 -6.74 4.84
CA GLY A 98 16.42 -7.74 3.77
C GLY A 98 15.84 -7.28 2.44
N LEU A 99 15.40 -6.01 2.32
CA LEU A 99 14.96 -5.42 1.06
C LEU A 99 15.93 -4.37 0.54
N GLU A 100 16.19 -4.43 -0.74
CA GLU A 100 16.92 -3.37 -1.44
C GLU A 100 16.04 -2.08 -1.49
N PRO A 101 16.58 -0.90 -1.14
CA PRO A 101 15.86 0.35 -1.32
C PRO A 101 15.43 0.60 -2.77
N GLY A 102 14.27 1.24 -2.96
CA GLY A 102 13.72 1.55 -4.27
C GLY A 102 12.22 1.31 -4.38
N LEU A 103 11.74 1.19 -5.61
CA LEU A 103 10.33 0.98 -5.93
C LEU A 103 10.00 -0.52 -5.99
N HIS A 104 8.99 -0.89 -5.24
CA HIS A 104 8.43 -2.24 -5.25
C HIS A 104 6.92 -2.16 -5.47
N ARG A 105 6.32 -3.23 -5.95
CA ARG A 105 4.87 -3.39 -6.00
C ARG A 105 4.46 -4.70 -5.35
N TYR A 106 3.43 -4.63 -4.52
CA TYR A 106 2.85 -5.81 -3.87
C TYR A 106 2.02 -6.63 -4.84
N LEU A 107 2.21 -7.94 -4.80
CA LEU A 107 1.48 -8.95 -5.55
C LEU A 107 0.63 -9.77 -4.57
N PRO A 108 -0.59 -9.34 -4.26
CA PRO A 108 -1.40 -9.97 -3.20
C PRO A 108 -1.79 -11.41 -3.49
N LEU A 109 -1.97 -11.81 -4.76
CA LEU A 109 -2.29 -13.20 -5.11
C LEU A 109 -1.13 -14.17 -4.85
N ASP A 110 0.10 -13.66 -4.93
CA ASP A 110 1.32 -14.45 -4.80
C ASP A 110 1.96 -14.28 -3.42
N GLN A 111 1.50 -13.31 -2.62
CA GLN A 111 2.12 -12.87 -1.36
C GLN A 111 3.61 -12.53 -1.56
N LYS A 112 3.90 -11.73 -2.58
CA LYS A 112 5.27 -11.34 -2.97
C LYS A 112 5.37 -9.84 -3.23
N LEU A 113 6.62 -9.35 -3.22
CA LEU A 113 6.96 -8.06 -3.79
C LEU A 113 7.63 -8.25 -5.15
N CYS A 114 7.24 -7.43 -6.11
CA CYS A 114 7.92 -7.27 -7.38
C CYS A 114 8.80 -6.02 -7.31
N ARG A 115 10.11 -6.18 -7.46
CA ARG A 115 11.04 -5.04 -7.51
C ARG A 115 10.97 -4.37 -8.88
N LEU A 116 10.60 -3.09 -8.89
CA LEU A 116 10.45 -2.32 -10.13
C LEU A 116 11.69 -1.50 -10.49
N GLY A 117 12.53 -1.18 -9.50
CA GLY A 117 13.79 -0.49 -9.75
C GLY A 117 14.26 0.37 -8.59
N LYS A 118 15.40 1.03 -8.80
CA LYS A 118 15.95 2.01 -7.87
C LYS A 118 15.31 3.37 -8.11
N ILE A 119 15.11 4.14 -7.05
CA ILE A 119 14.75 5.55 -7.11
C ILE A 119 15.90 6.33 -6.47
N ASP A 120 16.55 7.16 -7.27
CA ASP A 120 17.55 8.07 -6.74
C ASP A 120 16.84 9.21 -5.99
N ASP A 121 17.40 9.61 -4.83
CA ASP A 121 16.83 10.64 -3.96
C ASP A 121 15.35 10.41 -3.59
N ALA A 122 14.97 9.14 -3.34
CA ALA A 122 13.59 8.71 -3.14
C ALA A 122 12.85 9.55 -2.10
N ALA A 123 13.45 9.78 -0.92
CA ALA A 123 12.85 10.55 0.15
C ALA A 123 12.56 12.01 -0.26
N ALA A 124 13.52 12.66 -0.94
CA ALA A 124 13.35 14.05 -1.42
C ALA A 124 12.25 14.13 -2.48
N ARG A 125 12.23 13.21 -3.45
CA ARG A 125 11.21 13.17 -4.51
C ARG A 125 9.80 12.90 -3.97
N VAL A 126 9.66 12.03 -2.97
CA VAL A 126 8.38 11.83 -2.29
C VAL A 126 7.95 13.09 -1.54
N GLY A 127 8.87 13.75 -0.82
CA GLY A 127 8.58 15.00 -0.12
C GLY A 127 8.14 16.11 -1.08
N GLU A 128 8.81 16.26 -2.22
CA GLU A 128 8.43 17.19 -3.29
C GLU A 128 7.03 16.85 -3.84
N GLY A 129 6.81 15.59 -4.23
CA GLY A 129 5.52 15.10 -4.71
C GLY A 129 4.39 15.28 -3.69
N CYS A 130 4.70 15.33 -2.40
CA CYS A 130 3.76 15.61 -1.33
C CYS A 130 3.71 17.10 -0.92
N ASN A 131 3.87 18.02 -1.87
CA ASN A 131 3.78 19.47 -1.67
C ASN A 131 4.77 20.00 -0.60
N GLY A 132 5.99 19.46 -0.57
CA GLY A 132 7.04 19.86 0.38
C GLY A 132 6.92 19.24 1.78
N GLN A 133 6.04 18.27 1.98
CA GLN A 133 5.91 17.52 3.24
C GLN A 133 7.04 16.49 3.36
N THR A 134 8.23 16.91 3.77
CA THR A 134 9.45 16.07 3.80
C THR A 134 9.29 14.81 4.64
N PHE A 135 8.56 14.89 5.76
CA PHE A 135 8.34 13.75 6.66
C PHE A 135 7.72 12.53 5.93
N VAL A 136 7.03 12.75 4.81
CA VAL A 136 6.43 11.64 4.03
C VAL A 136 7.53 10.77 3.42
N GLY A 137 8.60 11.39 2.93
CA GLY A 137 9.77 10.68 2.41
C GLY A 137 10.68 10.06 3.48
N GLU A 138 10.58 10.53 4.74
CA GLU A 138 11.42 10.10 5.85
C GLU A 138 10.96 8.76 6.47
N GLY A 139 9.75 8.28 6.16
CA GLY A 139 9.29 6.97 6.59
C GLY A 139 10.23 5.83 6.16
N ALA A 140 10.26 4.73 6.88
CA ALA A 140 11.00 3.54 6.50
C ALA A 140 10.48 2.96 5.18
N VAL A 141 9.17 3.08 4.94
CA VAL A 141 8.51 2.75 3.68
C VAL A 141 7.35 3.71 3.44
N VAL A 142 7.09 4.06 2.17
CA VAL A 142 5.91 4.84 1.80
C VAL A 142 4.98 3.95 0.98
N PHE A 143 3.78 3.70 1.51
CA PHE A 143 2.69 3.05 0.79
C PHE A 143 2.10 4.06 -0.19
N VAL A 144 2.05 3.72 -1.46
CA VAL A 144 1.41 4.52 -2.51
C VAL A 144 0.36 3.64 -3.17
N TRP A 145 -0.90 3.98 -2.98
CA TRP A 145 -1.98 3.28 -3.66
C TRP A 145 -2.31 3.99 -4.95
N SER A 146 -2.21 3.26 -6.05
CA SER A 146 -2.78 3.66 -7.33
C SER A 146 -4.15 3.01 -7.51
N VAL A 147 -4.97 3.63 -8.32
CA VAL A 147 -6.25 3.08 -8.76
C VAL A 147 -6.21 2.77 -10.24
N ILE A 148 -6.77 1.62 -10.63
CA ILE A 148 -7.11 1.27 -12.01
C ILE A 148 -8.63 1.40 -12.14
N PRO A 149 -9.15 2.56 -12.61
CA PRO A 149 -10.59 2.87 -12.62
C PRO A 149 -11.43 1.80 -13.29
N TYR A 150 -10.92 1.23 -14.38
CA TYR A 150 -11.59 0.19 -15.17
C TYR A 150 -12.04 -1.01 -14.33
N ARG A 151 -11.30 -1.38 -13.26
CA ARG A 151 -11.69 -2.48 -12.36
C ARG A 151 -13.04 -2.24 -11.68
N SER A 152 -13.37 -0.97 -11.36
CA SER A 152 -14.64 -0.58 -10.76
C SER A 152 -15.68 -0.15 -11.79
N GLU A 153 -15.26 0.54 -12.87
CA GLU A 153 -16.11 1.00 -13.96
C GLU A 153 -16.76 -0.16 -14.69
N TRP A 154 -16.07 -1.28 -14.84
CA TRP A 154 -16.59 -2.51 -15.43
C TRP A 154 -17.94 -2.94 -14.80
N ARG A 155 -18.14 -2.65 -13.50
CA ARG A 155 -19.37 -2.99 -12.78
C ARG A 155 -20.27 -1.78 -12.53
N TYR A 156 -19.71 -0.62 -12.23
CA TYR A 156 -20.43 0.54 -11.73
C TYR A 156 -20.50 1.70 -12.71
N SER A 157 -19.85 1.57 -13.88
CA SER A 157 -19.81 2.61 -14.90
C SER A 157 -19.37 3.96 -14.31
N HIS A 158 -20.03 5.06 -14.66
CA HIS A 158 -19.70 6.42 -14.18
C HIS A 158 -19.90 6.62 -12.67
N LEU A 159 -20.54 5.71 -11.95
CA LEU A 159 -20.70 5.78 -10.49
C LEU A 159 -19.53 5.13 -9.73
N SER A 160 -18.55 4.58 -10.43
CA SER A 160 -17.39 3.87 -9.86
C SER A 160 -16.56 4.71 -8.89
N TYR A 161 -16.53 6.04 -9.04
CA TYR A 161 -15.78 6.95 -8.15
C TYR A 161 -16.20 6.83 -6.68
N ARG A 162 -17.48 6.55 -6.40
CA ARG A 162 -17.99 6.42 -5.02
C ARG A 162 -17.37 5.23 -4.29
N PRO A 163 -17.53 3.97 -4.77
CA PRO A 163 -16.89 2.84 -4.12
C PRO A 163 -15.37 2.97 -4.11
N VAL A 164 -14.72 3.52 -5.14
CA VAL A 164 -13.27 3.73 -5.15
C VAL A 164 -12.81 4.59 -3.97
N LEU A 165 -13.43 5.75 -3.75
CA LEU A 165 -13.06 6.64 -2.64
C LEU A 165 -13.35 6.03 -1.26
N MET A 166 -14.44 5.27 -1.12
CA MET A 166 -14.75 4.56 0.12
C MET A 166 -13.77 3.42 0.37
N ASP A 167 -13.47 2.63 -0.66
CA ASP A 167 -12.60 1.46 -0.57
C ASP A 167 -11.17 1.86 -0.19
N VAL A 168 -10.61 2.94 -0.75
CA VAL A 168 -9.25 3.39 -0.39
C VAL A 168 -9.18 3.87 1.05
N GLY A 169 -10.25 4.46 1.57
CA GLY A 169 -10.37 4.79 2.98
C GLY A 169 -10.32 3.55 3.89
N HIS A 170 -10.98 2.45 3.50
CA HIS A 170 -10.91 1.18 4.22
C HIS A 170 -9.48 0.62 4.23
N VAL A 171 -8.80 0.65 3.07
CA VAL A 171 -7.40 0.20 2.95
C VAL A 171 -6.49 0.99 3.90
N CYS A 172 -6.59 2.31 3.87
CA CYS A 172 -5.76 3.18 4.70
C CYS A 172 -6.10 3.05 6.19
N GLN A 173 -7.37 2.89 6.57
CA GLN A 173 -7.75 2.66 7.96
C GLN A 173 -7.20 1.33 8.50
N ASN A 174 -7.18 0.28 7.67
CA ASN A 174 -6.53 -0.97 8.06
C ASN A 174 -5.03 -0.76 8.29
N LEU A 175 -4.34 0.06 7.46
CA LEU A 175 -2.94 0.39 7.70
C LEU A 175 -2.75 1.08 9.05
N TYR A 176 -3.57 2.07 9.38
CA TYR A 176 -3.51 2.75 10.68
C TYR A 176 -3.64 1.77 11.85
N THR A 177 -4.64 0.91 11.79
CA THR A 177 -4.92 -0.07 12.86
C THR A 177 -3.79 -1.10 12.97
N ALA A 178 -3.26 -1.55 11.83
CA ALA A 178 -2.15 -2.50 11.79
C ALA A 178 -0.84 -1.88 12.29
N CYS A 179 -0.55 -0.63 11.94
CA CYS A 179 0.61 0.11 12.47
C CYS A 179 0.54 0.23 13.98
N GLU A 180 -0.63 0.59 14.54
CA GLU A 180 -0.81 0.67 15.98
C GLU A 180 -0.60 -0.69 16.65
N ALA A 181 -1.09 -1.76 16.02
CA ALA A 181 -1.00 -3.12 16.56
C ALA A 181 0.45 -3.65 16.66
N ILE A 182 1.37 -3.12 15.87
CA ILE A 182 2.79 -3.51 15.90
C ILE A 182 3.72 -2.39 16.41
N GLY A 183 3.16 -1.25 16.78
CA GLY A 183 3.89 -0.16 17.43
C GLY A 183 4.70 0.73 16.51
N VAL A 184 4.35 0.80 15.23
CA VAL A 184 4.91 1.74 14.26
C VAL A 184 3.92 2.87 13.96
N GLY A 185 4.40 3.95 13.34
CA GLY A 185 3.58 5.12 13.03
C GLY A 185 3.25 5.23 11.55
N THR A 186 2.11 5.86 11.26
CA THR A 186 1.71 6.22 9.88
C THR A 186 0.92 7.52 9.85
N CYS A 187 0.83 8.14 8.67
CA CYS A 187 -0.01 9.30 8.41
C CYS A 187 -0.55 9.25 6.98
N ALA A 188 -1.87 9.27 6.83
CA ALA A 188 -2.51 9.32 5.51
C ALA A 188 -2.30 10.68 4.82
N ILE A 189 -1.96 10.65 3.53
CA ILE A 189 -1.66 11.82 2.70
C ILE A 189 -2.55 11.83 1.47
N ALA A 190 -3.40 12.84 1.35
CA ALA A 190 -4.19 13.14 0.16
C ALA A 190 -3.74 14.43 -0.54
N ALA A 191 -2.86 15.20 0.10
CA ALA A 191 -2.31 16.44 -0.44
C ALA A 191 -0.98 16.16 -1.14
N PHE A 192 -1.02 15.86 -2.45
CA PHE A 192 0.14 15.57 -3.28
C PHE A 192 -0.06 16.10 -4.71
N ASP A 193 1.04 16.28 -5.43
CA ASP A 193 1.02 16.52 -6.87
C ASP A 193 0.84 15.20 -7.61
N GLN A 194 -0.26 15.10 -8.34
CA GLN A 194 -0.65 13.90 -9.08
C GLN A 194 0.43 13.49 -10.09
N THR A 195 0.94 14.44 -10.87
CA THR A 195 1.88 14.17 -11.95
C THR A 195 3.23 13.69 -11.41
N LEU A 196 3.72 14.33 -10.34
CA LEU A 196 4.98 13.94 -9.71
C LEU A 196 4.89 12.53 -9.12
N MET A 197 3.78 12.21 -8.42
CA MET A 197 3.62 10.88 -7.81
C MET A 197 3.39 9.79 -8.85
N ASP A 198 2.60 10.03 -9.89
CA ASP A 198 2.40 9.09 -10.99
C ASP A 198 3.71 8.80 -11.73
N THR A 199 4.50 9.85 -11.98
CA THR A 199 5.84 9.71 -12.57
C THR A 199 6.77 8.91 -11.67
N LEU A 200 6.73 9.13 -10.36
CA LEU A 200 7.57 8.43 -9.38
C LEU A 200 7.33 6.92 -9.38
N ILE A 201 6.07 6.50 -9.44
CA ILE A 201 5.70 5.07 -9.44
C ILE A 201 5.59 4.46 -10.84
N GLY A 202 5.76 5.28 -11.90
CA GLY A 202 5.80 4.81 -13.30
C GLY A 202 4.43 4.44 -13.86
N VAL A 203 3.37 5.19 -13.52
CA VAL A 203 2.03 5.04 -14.08
C VAL A 203 1.68 6.20 -15.00
N ASP A 204 0.65 6.03 -15.84
CA ASP A 204 0.34 6.97 -16.94
C ASP A 204 -0.55 8.16 -16.53
N GLY A 205 -1.05 8.16 -15.31
CA GLY A 205 -1.94 9.19 -14.79
C GLY A 205 -3.34 9.18 -15.39
N LYS A 206 -3.71 8.14 -16.15
CA LYS A 206 -4.98 8.04 -16.88
C LYS A 206 -5.66 6.68 -16.67
N ASP A 207 -5.04 5.61 -17.14
CA ASP A 207 -5.55 4.24 -16.97
C ASP A 207 -5.18 3.69 -15.59
N GLU A 208 -4.09 4.21 -15.01
CA GLU A 208 -3.69 4.01 -13.64
C GLU A 208 -3.10 5.31 -13.06
N PHE A 209 -3.52 5.72 -11.87
CA PHE A 209 -3.01 6.92 -11.21
C PHE A 209 -3.01 6.79 -9.68
N THR A 210 -2.12 7.55 -9.03
CA THR A 210 -2.02 7.64 -7.57
C THR A 210 -3.30 8.21 -6.97
N ILE A 211 -3.81 7.61 -5.91
CA ILE A 211 -5.03 8.10 -5.24
C ILE A 211 -4.82 8.42 -3.76
N TYR A 212 -3.89 7.75 -3.09
CA TYR A 212 -3.63 7.95 -1.67
C TYR A 212 -2.23 7.44 -1.31
N LEU A 213 -1.60 8.01 -0.27
CA LEU A 213 -0.31 7.55 0.22
C LEU A 213 -0.28 7.55 1.75
N ALA A 214 0.67 6.80 2.29
CA ALA A 214 0.96 6.83 3.72
C ALA A 214 2.43 6.42 3.98
N PRO A 215 3.27 7.28 4.58
CA PRO A 215 4.54 6.86 5.13
C PRO A 215 4.30 5.96 6.35
N VAL A 216 5.17 4.99 6.51
CA VAL A 216 5.24 4.13 7.71
C VAL A 216 6.68 4.12 8.22
N GLY A 217 6.85 4.22 9.52
CA GLY A 217 8.17 4.15 10.14
C GLY A 217 8.09 3.89 11.64
N VAL A 218 9.23 3.55 12.22
CA VAL A 218 9.39 3.39 13.67
C VAL A 218 9.23 4.76 14.34
N ILE A 219 8.59 4.79 15.50
CA ILE A 219 8.29 5.99 16.26
C ILE A 219 8.91 5.93 17.65
N GLU A 220 9.30 7.09 18.17
CA GLU A 220 9.60 7.22 19.61
C GLU A 220 8.30 7.04 20.42
N ARG A 221 8.35 6.20 21.45
CA ARG A 221 7.26 5.93 22.39
C ARG A 221 7.49 6.61 23.73
#